data_5eacda86b79719dbe88a591564aeb1bb
#
_entry.id   5eacda86b79719dbe88a591564aeb1bb
#
_cell.length_a   1.000
_cell.length_b   1.000
_cell.length_c   1.000
_cell.angle_alpha   90.00
_cell.angle_beta   90.00
_cell.angle_gamma   90.00
#
_symmetry.space_group_name_H-M   'P 1'
#
loop_
_entity.id
_entity.type
_entity.pdbx_description
1 polymer ?
#
loop_
_entity_poly.entity_id
_entity_poly.type
_entity_poly.pdbx_seq_one_letter_code
_entity_poly.pdbx_strand_id
1 'polypeptide(L)'
;MHITYLRVYGTVRTVPRTGREEDGGYAAEVSSEQRPSTGASSPAAPRPARLSAAAALCAAEGVVLAGFGAYLLVMGLLGDPSSPQQAEMGGLTLLALAALPLVAARGLLLRRRWSRGPAVITQLMAVPVAWTLVGTGGAMIAAGAALAAVAVTVLVLLVNPTATEALGVGPRSEP
;
A
#
# COMPACT_ATOMS: atom_id res chain seq x y z
N MET A 1 3.29 -44.44 3.34
CA MET A 1 4.24 -43.51 2.71
C MET A 1 4.63 -42.47 3.76
N HIS A 2 5.70 -42.74 4.54
CA HIS A 2 6.16 -41.91 5.66
C HIS A 2 7.10 -40.83 5.14
N ILE A 3 6.76 -39.60 5.38
CA ILE A 3 7.65 -38.46 5.12
C ILE A 3 8.40 -38.13 6.42
N THR A 4 9.69 -38.49 6.41
CA THR A 4 10.62 -38.28 7.52
C THR A 4 11.08 -36.83 7.50
N TYR A 5 10.70 -36.03 8.52
CA TYR A 5 11.26 -34.71 8.75
C TYR A 5 12.66 -34.84 9.37
N LEU A 6 13.67 -34.45 8.61
CA LEU A 6 15.04 -34.32 9.10
C LEU A 6 15.16 -33.04 9.94
N ARG A 7 15.22 -33.24 11.24
CA ARG A 7 15.48 -32.18 12.24
C ARG A 7 16.99 -31.99 12.32
N VAL A 8 17.52 -30.91 11.78
CA VAL A 8 18.92 -30.53 11.95
C VAL A 8 19.09 -29.97 13.37
N TYR A 9 19.70 -30.76 14.24
CA TYR A 9 20.11 -30.34 15.58
C TYR A 9 21.34 -29.44 15.48
N GLY A 10 21.17 -28.17 15.85
CA GLY A 10 22.29 -27.28 16.12
C GLY A 10 23.06 -27.76 17.34
N THR A 11 24.32 -28.07 17.16
CA THR A 11 25.27 -28.42 18.23
C THR A 11 25.46 -27.25 19.17
N VAL A 12 24.96 -27.37 20.38
CA VAL A 12 25.30 -26.48 21.49
C VAL A 12 26.73 -26.78 21.90
N ARG A 13 27.65 -25.90 21.53
CA ARG A 13 29.06 -25.94 21.95
C ARG A 13 29.11 -25.46 23.40
N THR A 14 29.14 -26.36 24.36
CA THR A 14 29.47 -26.07 25.75
C THR A 14 30.94 -25.66 25.85
N VAL A 15 31.18 -24.41 26.14
CA VAL A 15 32.51 -23.90 26.48
C VAL A 15 32.81 -24.30 27.92
N PRO A 16 33.94 -24.96 28.24
CA PRO A 16 34.31 -25.29 29.62
C PRO A 16 34.59 -24.00 30.42
N ARG A 17 33.88 -23.87 31.53
CA ARG A 17 34.08 -22.78 32.48
C ARG A 17 35.33 -23.12 33.32
N THR A 18 36.51 -22.66 32.86
CA THR A 18 37.68 -22.65 33.73
C THR A 18 37.57 -21.44 34.65
N GLY A 19 37.45 -21.74 35.93
CA GLY A 19 37.42 -20.73 36.99
C GLY A 19 38.76 -19.98 37.04
N ARG A 20 38.64 -18.67 37.05
CA ARG A 20 39.61 -17.80 37.68
C ARG A 20 38.86 -16.61 38.25
N GLU A 21 38.77 -16.63 39.56
CA GLU A 21 38.47 -15.45 40.37
C GLU A 21 39.63 -14.49 40.19
N GLU A 22 39.41 -13.35 39.54
CA GLU A 22 40.17 -12.13 39.76
C GLU A 22 39.38 -10.93 39.26
N ASP A 23 39.17 -10.04 40.20
CA ASP A 23 38.87 -8.63 40.10
C ASP A 23 37.46 -8.15 39.77
N GLY A 24 36.78 -7.76 40.86
CA GLY A 24 35.57 -6.96 40.97
C GLY A 24 35.72 -5.48 40.56
N GLY A 25 36.28 -5.19 39.38
CA GLY A 25 36.46 -3.81 38.93
C GLY A 25 35.62 -3.38 37.74
N TYR A 26 35.14 -4.31 36.91
CA TYR A 26 34.52 -3.97 35.64
C TYR A 26 32.97 -4.00 35.64
N ALA A 27 32.36 -4.41 36.74
CA ALA A 27 30.89 -4.49 36.81
C ALA A 27 30.18 -3.15 37.07
N ALA A 28 30.92 -2.11 37.45
CA ALA A 28 30.33 -0.82 37.77
C ALA A 28 30.25 0.16 36.55
N GLU A 29 31.05 -0.06 35.50
CA GLU A 29 31.13 0.86 34.38
C GLU A 29 30.16 0.53 33.24
N VAL A 30 29.73 -0.74 33.11
CA VAL A 30 28.79 -1.15 32.06
C VAL A 30 27.33 -0.85 32.39
N SER A 31 27.02 -0.57 33.69
CA SER A 31 25.65 -0.28 34.13
C SER A 31 25.22 1.19 33.98
N SER A 32 26.12 2.10 33.64
CA SER A 32 25.80 3.53 33.55
C SER A 32 25.41 4.01 32.15
N GLU A 33 25.56 3.18 31.13
CA GLU A 33 25.30 3.58 29.75
C GLU A 33 23.95 3.14 29.19
N GLN A 34 23.21 2.28 29.88
CA GLN A 34 21.80 1.98 29.56
C GLN A 34 20.86 2.83 30.45
N ARG A 35 20.98 4.16 30.34
CA ARG A 35 19.85 5.01 30.66
C ARG A 35 18.78 4.71 29.59
N PRO A 36 17.56 4.27 29.99
CA PRO A 36 16.45 4.30 29.08
C PRO A 36 16.28 5.76 28.70
N SER A 37 16.62 6.12 27.46
CA SER A 37 16.23 7.40 26.89
C SER A 37 14.71 7.42 26.98
N THR A 38 14.22 8.14 27.98
CA THR A 38 12.82 8.52 28.15
C THR A 38 12.36 8.96 26.78
N GLY A 39 11.46 8.18 26.15
CA GLY A 39 11.03 8.35 24.80
C GLY A 39 10.41 9.72 24.58
N ALA A 40 11.24 10.68 24.23
CA ALA A 40 10.80 11.77 23.40
C ALA A 40 10.37 11.11 22.09
N SER A 41 9.05 10.97 21.89
CA SER A 41 8.46 10.56 20.61
C SER A 41 9.04 11.47 19.55
N SER A 42 10.06 10.99 18.83
CA SER A 42 10.60 11.73 17.69
C SER A 42 9.42 12.14 16.83
N PRO A 43 9.28 13.44 16.46
CA PRO A 43 8.22 13.89 15.60
C PRO A 43 8.21 12.98 14.38
N ALA A 44 7.08 12.34 14.09
CA ALA A 44 6.95 11.41 12.97
C ALA A 44 7.52 12.08 11.73
N ALA A 45 8.56 11.48 11.12
CA ALA A 45 9.26 12.03 9.98
C ALA A 45 8.24 12.51 8.92
N PRO A 46 8.42 13.70 8.33
CA PRO A 46 7.49 14.27 7.36
C PRO A 46 7.13 13.22 6.30
N ARG A 47 5.86 13.14 5.93
CA ARG A 47 5.42 12.20 4.88
C ARG A 47 6.09 12.58 3.58
N PRO A 48 6.71 11.64 2.84
CA PRO A 48 7.21 11.94 1.51
C PRO A 48 6.06 12.50 0.66
N ALA A 49 6.22 13.69 0.11
CA ALA A 49 5.18 14.37 -0.69
C ALA A 49 4.65 13.47 -1.83
N ARG A 50 5.51 12.62 -2.38
CA ARG A 50 5.16 11.66 -3.43
C ARG A 50 4.17 10.59 -2.98
N LEU A 51 4.30 10.10 -1.76
CA LEU A 51 3.38 9.09 -1.22
C LEU A 51 2.00 9.69 -0.93
N SER A 52 1.96 10.92 -0.42
CA SER A 52 0.70 11.64 -0.21
C SER A 52 0.04 12.01 -1.53
N ALA A 53 0.80 12.38 -2.57
CA ALA A 53 0.26 12.63 -3.90
C ALA A 53 -0.34 11.36 -4.52
N ALA A 54 0.36 10.21 -4.45
CA ALA A 54 -0.18 8.94 -4.92
C ALA A 54 -1.47 8.55 -4.18
N ALA A 55 -1.50 8.74 -2.85
CA ALA A 55 -2.70 8.48 -2.05
C ALA A 55 -3.86 9.40 -2.42
N ALA A 56 -3.59 10.68 -2.67
CA ALA A 56 -4.62 11.64 -3.10
C ALA A 56 -5.21 11.29 -4.46
N LEU A 57 -4.38 10.89 -5.43
CA LEU A 57 -4.84 10.45 -6.74
C LEU A 57 -5.69 9.18 -6.65
N CYS A 58 -5.26 8.17 -5.92
CA CYS A 58 -6.07 6.97 -5.67
C CYS A 58 -7.39 7.30 -4.96
N ALA A 59 -7.37 8.23 -4.00
CA ALA A 59 -8.60 8.66 -3.34
C ALA A 59 -9.56 9.37 -4.31
N ALA A 60 -9.04 10.25 -5.16
CA ALA A 60 -9.84 10.94 -6.18
C ALA A 60 -10.49 9.95 -7.17
N GLU A 61 -9.73 8.97 -7.67
CA GLU A 61 -10.29 7.90 -8.50
C GLU A 61 -11.40 7.14 -7.81
N GLY A 62 -11.17 6.73 -6.56
CA GLY A 62 -12.16 6.00 -5.77
C GLY A 62 -13.44 6.82 -5.53
N VAL A 63 -13.32 8.11 -5.25
CA VAL A 63 -14.46 9.01 -5.07
C VAL A 63 -15.24 9.18 -6.36
N VAL A 64 -14.56 9.35 -7.51
CA VAL A 64 -15.21 9.47 -8.82
C VAL A 64 -15.97 8.18 -9.16
N LEU A 65 -15.34 7.02 -8.99
CA LEU A 65 -15.99 5.72 -9.21
C LEU A 65 -17.19 5.52 -8.28
N ALA A 66 -17.05 5.83 -7.01
CA ALA A 66 -18.14 5.72 -6.03
C ALA A 66 -19.29 6.67 -6.37
N GLY A 67 -18.99 7.92 -6.71
CA GLY A 67 -20.01 8.90 -7.10
C GLY A 67 -20.77 8.49 -8.36
N PHE A 68 -20.07 8.02 -9.37
CA PHE A 68 -20.70 7.55 -10.59
C PHE A 68 -21.47 6.25 -10.38
N GLY A 69 -20.95 5.32 -9.60
CA GLY A 69 -21.65 4.10 -9.21
C GLY A 69 -22.94 4.37 -8.41
N ALA A 70 -22.88 5.30 -7.46
CA ALA A 70 -24.07 5.75 -6.73
C ALA A 70 -25.09 6.42 -7.62
N TYR A 71 -24.65 7.28 -8.57
CA TYR A 71 -25.51 7.90 -9.55
C TYR A 71 -26.26 6.88 -10.39
N LEU A 72 -25.56 5.87 -10.95
CA LEU A 72 -26.20 4.82 -11.74
C LEU A 72 -27.17 4.00 -10.92
N LEU A 73 -26.82 3.69 -9.66
CA LEU A 73 -27.70 2.93 -8.77
C LEU A 73 -28.98 3.71 -8.45
N VAL A 74 -28.87 4.99 -8.14
CA VAL A 74 -30.04 5.85 -7.91
C VAL A 74 -30.92 5.96 -9.16
N MET A 75 -30.29 6.14 -10.33
CA MET A 75 -31.01 6.18 -11.61
C MET A 75 -31.71 4.85 -11.94
N GLY A 76 -31.07 3.71 -11.65
CA GLY A 76 -31.69 2.39 -11.81
C GLY A 76 -32.89 2.16 -10.91
N LEU A 77 -32.80 2.59 -9.65
CA LEU A 77 -33.84 2.35 -8.63
C LEU A 77 -35.01 3.36 -8.67
N LEU A 78 -34.72 4.63 -8.95
CA LEU A 78 -35.68 5.73 -8.80
C LEU A 78 -35.97 6.46 -10.11
N GLY A 79 -35.15 6.25 -11.15
CA GLY A 79 -35.30 6.84 -12.45
C GLY A 79 -36.09 5.97 -13.41
N ASP A 80 -36.13 6.40 -14.69
CA ASP A 80 -36.72 5.65 -15.81
C ASP A 80 -35.67 5.43 -16.92
N PRO A 81 -34.58 4.68 -16.62
CA PRO A 81 -33.57 4.39 -17.62
C PRO A 81 -34.08 3.32 -18.58
N SER A 82 -33.57 3.31 -19.82
CA SER A 82 -33.90 2.30 -20.83
C SER A 82 -33.64 0.85 -20.40
N SER A 83 -32.77 0.65 -19.40
CA SER A 83 -32.44 -0.65 -18.82
C SER A 83 -32.12 -0.51 -17.33
N PRO A 84 -33.15 -0.53 -16.44
CA PRO A 84 -32.97 -0.37 -14.99
C PRO A 84 -31.97 -1.39 -14.40
N GLN A 85 -32.13 -2.67 -14.76
CA GLN A 85 -31.26 -3.74 -14.28
C GLN A 85 -29.78 -3.51 -14.65
N GLN A 86 -29.50 -3.00 -15.85
CA GLN A 86 -28.14 -2.70 -16.28
C GLN A 86 -27.55 -1.52 -15.49
N ALA A 87 -28.35 -0.50 -15.19
CA ALA A 87 -27.94 0.64 -14.37
C ALA A 87 -27.64 0.21 -12.92
N GLU A 88 -28.51 -0.61 -12.32
CA GLU A 88 -28.32 -1.13 -10.97
C GLU A 88 -27.08 -2.00 -10.86
N MET A 89 -26.90 -2.99 -11.73
CA MET A 89 -25.75 -3.89 -11.75
C MET A 89 -24.45 -3.12 -12.04
N GLY A 90 -24.48 -2.18 -12.99
CA GLY A 90 -23.34 -1.31 -13.30
C GLY A 90 -22.97 -0.43 -12.11
N GLY A 91 -23.97 0.18 -11.46
CA GLY A 91 -23.76 1.00 -10.28
C GLY A 91 -23.15 0.22 -9.12
N LEU A 92 -23.67 -0.97 -8.83
CA LEU A 92 -23.15 -1.85 -7.79
C LEU A 92 -21.72 -2.30 -8.09
N THR A 93 -21.43 -2.65 -9.34
CA THR A 93 -20.08 -3.03 -9.78
C THR A 93 -19.09 -1.88 -9.60
N LEU A 94 -19.46 -0.65 -9.98
CA LEU A 94 -18.59 0.51 -9.81
C LEU A 94 -18.35 0.85 -8.33
N LEU A 95 -19.37 0.70 -7.47
CA LEU A 95 -19.20 0.87 -6.03
C LEU A 95 -18.23 -0.18 -5.44
N ALA A 96 -18.34 -1.42 -5.88
CA ALA A 96 -17.40 -2.48 -5.46
C ALA A 96 -15.97 -2.19 -5.95
N LEU A 97 -15.82 -1.74 -7.21
CA LEU A 97 -14.51 -1.37 -7.77
C LEU A 97 -13.91 -0.13 -7.08
N ALA A 98 -14.73 0.82 -6.67
CA ALA A 98 -14.28 2.01 -5.95
C ALA A 98 -13.60 1.69 -4.60
N ALA A 99 -13.95 0.55 -4.00
CA ALA A 99 -13.32 0.10 -2.76
C ALA A 99 -11.80 -0.10 -2.90
N LEU A 100 -11.32 -0.59 -4.04
CA LEU A 100 -9.89 -0.87 -4.29
C LEU A 100 -9.02 0.41 -4.19
N PRO A 101 -9.26 1.48 -4.98
CA PRO A 101 -8.46 2.69 -4.87
C PRO A 101 -8.64 3.41 -3.52
N LEU A 102 -9.82 3.34 -2.89
CA LEU A 102 -10.02 3.93 -1.56
C LEU A 102 -9.23 3.21 -0.48
N VAL A 103 -9.23 1.86 -0.49
CA VAL A 103 -8.44 1.05 0.44
C VAL A 103 -6.94 1.26 0.18
N ALA A 104 -6.52 1.33 -1.09
CA ALA A 104 -5.14 1.65 -1.46
C ALA A 104 -4.73 3.03 -0.93
N ALA A 105 -5.53 4.07 -1.16
CA ALA A 105 -5.29 5.42 -0.67
C ALA A 105 -5.11 5.46 0.85
N ARG A 106 -6.03 4.83 1.59
CA ARG A 106 -5.93 4.72 3.05
C ARG A 106 -4.66 3.99 3.49
N GLY A 107 -4.33 2.88 2.83
CA GLY A 107 -3.14 2.10 3.13
C GLY A 107 -1.85 2.88 2.87
N LEU A 108 -1.78 3.65 1.78
CA LEU A 108 -0.66 4.54 1.46
C LEU A 108 -0.52 5.66 2.50
N LEU A 109 -1.62 6.27 2.94
CA LEU A 109 -1.61 7.27 4.01
C LEU A 109 -1.12 6.70 5.34
N LEU A 110 -1.43 5.43 5.63
CA LEU A 110 -0.99 4.71 6.81
C LEU A 110 0.39 4.05 6.65
N ARG A 111 1.08 4.27 5.54
CA ARG A 111 2.40 3.69 5.20
C ARG A 111 2.43 2.16 5.33
N ARG A 112 1.34 1.49 5.00
CA ARG A 112 1.27 0.03 5.08
C ARG A 112 1.91 -0.60 3.83
N ARG A 113 2.83 -1.54 4.02
CA ARG A 113 3.54 -2.23 2.91
C ARG A 113 2.58 -2.88 1.91
N TRP A 114 1.50 -3.47 2.40
CA TRP A 114 0.54 -4.18 1.57
C TRP A 114 -0.26 -3.27 0.62
N SER A 115 -0.38 -1.97 0.94
CA SER A 115 -1.19 -1.03 0.13
C SER A 115 -0.65 -0.79 -1.27
N ARG A 116 0.62 -1.12 -1.50
CA ARG A 116 1.25 -1.01 -2.81
C ARG A 116 0.66 -1.98 -3.83
N GLY A 117 0.35 -3.21 -3.39
CA GLY A 117 -0.28 -4.23 -4.26
C GLY A 117 -1.62 -3.75 -4.82
N PRO A 118 -2.62 -3.44 -3.99
CA PRO A 118 -3.90 -2.89 -4.45
C PRO A 118 -3.76 -1.64 -5.30
N ALA A 119 -2.85 -0.70 -4.95
CA ALA A 119 -2.63 0.51 -5.74
C ALA A 119 -2.13 0.19 -7.16
N VAL A 120 -1.13 -0.68 -7.29
CA VAL A 120 -0.58 -1.09 -8.60
C VAL A 120 -1.64 -1.83 -9.43
N ILE A 121 -2.37 -2.76 -8.83
CA ILE A 121 -3.43 -3.53 -9.53
C ILE A 121 -4.52 -2.59 -10.04
N THR A 122 -4.95 -1.61 -9.24
CA THR A 122 -5.94 -0.61 -9.64
C THR A 122 -5.46 0.14 -10.90
N GLN A 123 -4.20 0.60 -10.91
CA GLN A 123 -3.66 1.34 -12.04
C GLN A 123 -3.49 0.46 -13.29
N LEU A 124 -3.11 -0.80 -13.13
CA LEU A 124 -3.05 -1.74 -14.25
C LEU A 124 -4.43 -2.02 -14.85
N MET A 125 -5.47 -2.06 -14.01
CA MET A 125 -6.86 -2.20 -14.49
C MET A 125 -7.39 -0.90 -15.12
N ALA A 126 -6.92 0.26 -14.67
CA ALA A 126 -7.29 1.54 -15.25
C ALA A 126 -6.82 1.71 -16.72
N VAL A 127 -5.69 1.10 -17.09
CA VAL A 127 -5.15 1.19 -18.47
C VAL A 127 -6.11 0.67 -19.53
N PRO A 128 -6.62 -0.59 -19.49
CA PRO A 128 -7.59 -1.06 -20.48
C PRO A 128 -8.91 -0.29 -20.45
N VAL A 129 -9.33 0.19 -19.27
CA VAL A 129 -10.51 1.05 -19.15
C VAL A 129 -10.28 2.38 -19.87
N ALA A 130 -9.15 3.02 -19.66
CA ALA A 130 -8.76 4.25 -20.35
C ALA A 130 -8.73 4.06 -21.86
N TRP A 131 -8.17 2.95 -22.33
CA TRP A 131 -8.14 2.60 -23.74
C TRP A 131 -9.56 2.47 -24.33
N THR A 132 -10.45 1.77 -23.64
CA THR A 132 -11.85 1.61 -24.05
C THR A 132 -12.57 2.97 -24.13
N LEU A 133 -12.37 3.84 -23.12
CA LEU A 133 -12.95 5.18 -23.12
C LEU A 133 -12.48 6.02 -24.32
N VAL A 134 -11.18 6.00 -24.62
CA VAL A 134 -10.64 6.70 -25.79
C VAL A 134 -11.25 6.16 -27.08
N GLY A 135 -11.43 4.85 -27.21
CA GLY A 135 -12.05 4.20 -28.36
C GLY A 135 -13.53 4.54 -28.56
N THR A 136 -14.24 4.95 -27.50
CA THR A 136 -15.65 5.34 -27.57
C THR A 136 -15.87 6.68 -28.31
N GLY A 137 -14.86 7.57 -28.28
CA GLY A 137 -14.95 8.87 -28.98
C GLY A 137 -15.61 9.97 -28.15
N GLY A 138 -15.70 11.17 -28.74
CA GLY A 138 -16.33 12.31 -28.08
C GLY A 138 -15.70 12.74 -26.76
N ALA A 139 -16.51 13.09 -25.77
CA ALA A 139 -16.05 13.50 -24.45
C ALA A 139 -15.31 12.38 -23.68
N MET A 140 -15.52 11.11 -24.05
CA MET A 140 -14.86 9.95 -23.43
C MET A 140 -13.36 9.90 -23.74
N ILE A 141 -12.90 10.52 -24.83
CA ILE A 141 -11.46 10.66 -25.13
C ILE A 141 -10.75 11.40 -24.00
N ALA A 142 -11.33 12.53 -23.58
CA ALA A 142 -10.74 13.33 -22.50
C ALA A 142 -10.74 12.58 -21.15
N ALA A 143 -11.83 11.87 -20.86
CA ALA A 143 -11.92 11.04 -19.65
C ALA A 143 -10.90 9.89 -19.67
N GLY A 144 -10.75 9.19 -20.80
CA GLY A 144 -9.76 8.13 -20.96
C GLY A 144 -8.32 8.64 -20.88
N ALA A 145 -8.02 9.78 -21.50
CA ALA A 145 -6.70 10.40 -21.41
C ALA A 145 -6.37 10.84 -19.98
N ALA A 146 -7.32 11.43 -19.26
CA ALA A 146 -7.17 11.80 -17.87
C ALA A 146 -6.90 10.57 -16.98
N LEU A 147 -7.68 9.51 -17.16
CA LEU A 147 -7.50 8.25 -16.41
C LEU A 147 -6.13 7.63 -16.70
N ALA A 148 -5.69 7.58 -17.95
CA ALA A 148 -4.38 7.08 -18.32
C ALA A 148 -3.25 7.92 -17.68
N ALA A 149 -3.37 9.25 -17.71
CA ALA A 149 -2.40 10.14 -17.09
C ALA A 149 -2.29 9.93 -15.58
N VAL A 150 -3.42 9.75 -14.89
CA VAL A 150 -3.46 9.43 -13.45
C VAL A 150 -2.80 8.09 -13.19
N ALA A 151 -3.16 7.05 -13.96
CA ALA A 151 -2.60 5.71 -13.82
C ALA A 151 -1.08 5.70 -13.95
N VAL A 152 -0.55 6.31 -14.99
CA VAL A 152 0.91 6.43 -15.22
C VAL A 152 1.56 7.21 -14.08
N THR A 153 0.97 8.34 -13.68
CA THR A 153 1.51 9.16 -12.59
C THR A 153 1.60 8.38 -11.27
N VAL A 154 0.54 7.69 -10.89
CA VAL A 154 0.52 6.89 -9.66
C VAL A 154 1.55 5.76 -9.74
N LEU A 155 1.66 5.05 -10.87
CA LEU A 155 2.67 4.00 -11.06
C LEU A 155 4.09 4.56 -10.92
N VAL A 156 4.40 5.68 -11.55
CA VAL A 156 5.72 6.35 -11.44
C VAL A 156 6.01 6.74 -9.98
N LEU A 157 5.02 7.31 -9.28
CA LEU A 157 5.18 7.68 -7.87
C LEU A 157 5.43 6.46 -6.97
N LEU A 158 4.78 5.32 -7.23
CA LEU A 158 4.91 4.10 -6.45
C LEU A 158 6.21 3.33 -6.72
N VAL A 159 6.74 3.40 -7.95
CA VAL A 159 7.98 2.71 -8.34
C VAL A 159 9.23 3.49 -7.89
N ASN A 160 9.09 4.77 -7.57
CA ASN A 160 10.21 5.62 -7.17
C ASN A 160 10.90 5.07 -5.89
N PRO A 161 12.26 5.05 -5.83
CA PRO A 161 13.04 4.56 -4.70
C PRO A 161 12.61 5.15 -3.35
N THR A 162 12.34 6.45 -3.29
CA THR A 162 11.91 7.13 -2.05
C THR A 162 10.56 6.62 -1.52
N ALA A 163 9.64 6.23 -2.39
CA ALA A 163 8.38 5.63 -1.99
C ALA A 163 8.59 4.18 -1.52
N THR A 164 9.51 3.46 -2.16
CA THR A 164 9.88 2.09 -1.82
C THR A 164 10.53 2.02 -0.44
N GLU A 165 11.45 2.92 -0.14
CA GLU A 165 12.09 3.05 1.18
C GLU A 165 11.09 3.46 2.27
N ALA A 166 10.22 4.44 1.99
CA ALA A 166 9.19 4.89 2.92
C ALA A 166 8.18 3.80 3.30
N LEU A 167 7.97 2.82 2.40
CA LEU A 167 7.14 1.64 2.65
C LEU A 167 7.96 0.44 3.18
N GLY A 168 9.28 0.61 3.37
CA GLY A 168 10.17 -0.40 3.92
C GLY A 168 10.35 -1.63 3.03
N VAL A 169 10.27 -1.47 1.71
CA VAL A 169 10.40 -2.54 0.70
C VAL A 169 11.75 -2.44 -0.04
N GLY A 170 12.60 -1.48 0.33
CA GLY A 170 13.95 -1.32 -0.22
C GLY A 170 14.90 -2.46 0.18
N PRO A 171 16.01 -2.69 -0.57
CA PRO A 171 17.06 -3.61 -0.15
C PRO A 171 17.56 -3.16 1.23
N ARG A 172 17.64 -4.11 2.17
CA ARG A 172 18.33 -3.86 3.43
C ARG A 172 19.80 -3.60 3.08
N SER A 173 20.30 -2.41 3.41
CA SER A 173 21.74 -2.22 3.54
C SER A 173 22.17 -3.16 4.66
N GLU A 174 22.76 -4.30 4.30
CA GLU A 174 23.46 -5.15 5.28
C GLU A 174 24.64 -4.34 5.81
N PRO A 175 24.87 -4.38 7.13
CA PRO A 175 26.01 -3.73 7.78
C PRO A 175 27.32 -4.40 7.41
#